data_780cb26c9901a8f552bd9904e9c04d40
#
_entry.id   780cb26c9901a8f552bd9904e9c04d40
#
_cell.length_a   1.000
_cell.length_b   1.000
_cell.length_c   1.000
_cell.angle_alpha   90.00
_cell.angle_beta   90.00
_cell.angle_gamma   90.00
#
_symmetry.space_group_name_H-M   'P 1'
#
loop_
_entity.id
_entity.type
_entity.pdbx_description
1 polymer ?
#
loop_
_entity_poly.entity_id
_entity_poly.type
_entity_poly.pdbx_seq_one_letter_code
_entity_poly.pdbx_strand_id
1 'polypeptide(L)'
;MSKKTKDPRLARIGASRYNQAVTTPGHPTKSHAVVAKKDGKIKLIRFGEKGASTAGKPKAGESRRMKMKRKSFKARHAKNIARGPMSAAYWANKVKW
;
A
#
# COMPACT_ATOMS: atom_id res chain seq x y z
N MET A 1 33.42 -0.92 8.30
CA MET A 1 32.84 -1.05 7.59
C MET A 1 31.88 -0.29 7.47
N SER A 2 31.55 0.01 6.79
CA SER A 2 30.68 0.83 6.74
C SER A 2 29.51 0.26 6.78
N LYS A 3 28.76 0.70 7.35
CA LYS A 3 27.74 0.17 7.47
C LYS A 3 26.94 0.66 6.47
N LYS A 4 26.21 0.05 5.89
CA LYS A 4 25.37 0.42 5.08
C LYS A 4 24.38 1.14 5.68
N THR A 5 24.13 2.28 5.36
CA THR A 5 23.15 3.06 5.94
C THR A 5 21.89 2.81 5.27
N LYS A 6 20.83 2.60 5.99
CA LYS A 6 19.55 2.42 5.42
C LYS A 6 19.08 3.71 4.83
N ASP A 7 18.30 3.66 3.76
CA ASP A 7 17.67 4.84 3.21
C ASP A 7 16.82 5.50 4.31
N PRO A 8 16.94 6.78 4.54
CA PRO A 8 16.17 7.48 5.58
C PRO A 8 14.65 7.28 5.44
N ARG A 9 14.17 7.07 4.23
CA ARG A 9 12.75 6.86 4.02
C ARG A 9 12.30 5.55 4.63
N LEU A 10 13.15 4.52 4.59
CA LEU A 10 12.84 3.24 5.20
C LEU A 10 12.75 3.38 6.71
N ALA A 11 13.70 4.08 7.30
CA ALA A 11 13.70 4.30 8.74
C ALA A 11 12.47 5.10 9.18
N ARG A 12 12.05 6.04 8.37
CA ARG A 12 10.91 6.88 8.68
C ARG A 12 9.62 6.08 8.86
N ILE A 13 9.43 5.04 8.09
CA ILE A 13 8.21 4.25 8.18
C ILE A 13 8.43 2.92 8.91
N GLY A 14 9.63 2.65 9.36
CA GLY A 14 9.92 1.39 10.07
C GLY A 14 10.04 0.19 9.17
N ALA A 15 10.34 0.39 7.89
CA ALA A 15 10.52 -0.71 6.97
C ALA A 15 11.96 -1.18 6.96
N SER A 16 12.18 -2.44 6.66
CA SER A 16 13.54 -2.97 6.59
C SER A 16 14.09 -3.02 5.16
N ARG A 17 13.24 -2.88 4.18
CA ARG A 17 13.68 -2.94 2.78
C ARG A 17 12.69 -2.23 1.87
N TYR A 18 13.10 -2.05 0.61
CA TYR A 18 12.21 -1.43 -0.37
C TYR A 18 11.08 -2.40 -0.74
N ASN A 19 10.00 -1.84 -1.19
CA ASN A 19 8.82 -2.60 -1.61
C ASN A 19 8.23 -3.46 -0.49
N GLN A 20 8.38 -2.99 0.74
CA GLN A 20 7.78 -3.65 1.88
C GLN A 20 6.74 -2.70 2.47
N ALA A 21 5.48 -3.07 2.38
CA ALA A 21 4.41 -2.26 2.94
C ALA A 21 4.34 -2.49 4.43
N VAL A 22 4.22 -1.42 5.20
CA VAL A 22 4.13 -1.51 6.66
C VAL A 22 2.96 -0.67 7.15
N THR A 23 2.47 -1.01 8.34
CA THR A 23 1.40 -0.24 8.94
C THR A 23 1.99 1.01 9.60
N THR A 24 1.25 2.09 9.60
CA THR A 24 1.71 3.34 10.20
C THR A 24 0.67 3.84 11.20
N PRO A 25 0.55 3.19 12.35
CA PRO A 25 -0.49 3.55 13.32
C PRO A 25 -0.37 4.97 13.86
N GLY A 26 0.83 5.53 13.83
CA GLY A 26 1.02 6.89 14.31
C GLY A 26 0.68 7.98 13.30
N HIS A 27 0.41 7.62 12.05
CA HIS A 27 0.08 8.61 11.04
C HIS A 27 -1.39 9.03 11.21
N PRO A 28 -1.69 10.31 11.16
CA PRO A 28 -3.06 10.78 11.41
C PRO A 28 -4.12 10.32 10.41
N THR A 29 -3.75 10.15 9.14
CA THR A 29 -4.74 9.84 8.12
C THR A 29 -4.48 8.58 7.31
N LYS A 30 -3.25 8.17 7.15
CA LYS A 30 -2.93 7.01 6.31
C LYS A 30 -2.59 5.80 7.16
N SER A 31 -3.07 4.65 6.76
CA SER A 31 -2.89 3.44 7.53
C SER A 31 -1.61 2.67 7.19
N HIS A 32 -1.06 2.89 6.01
CA HIS A 32 0.11 2.15 5.53
C HIS A 32 1.10 3.04 4.80
N ALA A 33 2.31 2.56 4.67
CA ALA A 33 3.32 3.23 3.87
C ALA A 33 4.27 2.20 3.27
N VAL A 34 4.93 2.57 2.19
CA VAL A 34 5.91 1.72 1.56
C VAL A 34 6.94 2.61 0.87
N VAL A 35 8.19 2.18 0.86
CA VAL A 35 9.19 2.86 0.05
C VAL A 35 9.37 1.99 -1.19
N ALA A 36 8.78 2.42 -2.28
CA ALA A 36 8.79 1.66 -3.52
C ALA A 36 10.04 1.98 -4.34
N LYS A 37 10.59 0.98 -4.96
CA LYS A 37 11.76 1.17 -5.83
C LYS A 37 11.49 0.42 -7.13
N LYS A 38 11.63 1.13 -8.25
CA LYS A 38 11.46 0.52 -9.55
C LYS A 38 12.32 1.25 -10.56
N ASP A 39 13.09 0.52 -11.34
CA ASP A 39 13.95 1.08 -12.39
C ASP A 39 14.83 2.23 -11.88
N GLY A 40 15.41 2.04 -10.73
CA GLY A 40 16.31 3.05 -10.14
C GLY A 40 15.61 4.20 -9.46
N LYS A 41 14.29 4.28 -9.54
CA LYS A 41 13.54 5.35 -8.90
C LYS A 41 13.02 4.88 -7.57
N ILE A 42 13.08 5.77 -6.58
CA ILE A 42 12.64 5.46 -5.22
C ILE A 42 11.62 6.49 -4.79
N LYS A 43 10.54 6.03 -4.18
CA LYS A 43 9.48 6.92 -3.74
C LYS A 43 8.83 6.40 -2.47
N LEU A 44 8.63 7.27 -1.49
CA LEU A 44 7.89 6.92 -0.29
C LEU A 44 6.42 7.16 -0.59
N ILE A 45 5.61 6.12 -0.49
CA ILE A 45 4.19 6.18 -0.80
C ILE A 45 3.39 5.86 0.45
N ARG A 46 2.41 6.69 0.77
CA ARG A 46 1.48 6.41 1.86
C ARG A 46 0.15 6.08 1.22
N PHE A 47 -0.49 5.06 1.73
CA PHE A 47 -1.75 4.61 1.14
C PHE A 47 -2.71 4.09 2.20
N GLY A 48 -3.96 3.94 1.82
CA GLY A 48 -5.02 3.52 2.73
C GLY A 48 -5.44 4.65 3.65
N GLU A 49 -6.71 4.74 3.98
CA GLU A 49 -7.17 5.74 4.89
C GLU A 49 -7.54 5.09 6.20
N LYS A 50 -7.13 5.69 7.31
CA LYS A 50 -7.49 5.17 8.61
C LYS A 50 -8.97 5.27 8.80
N GLY A 51 -9.55 4.23 9.34
CA GLY A 51 -10.98 4.21 9.56
C GLY A 51 -11.81 3.86 8.34
N ALA A 52 -11.18 3.77 7.17
CA ALA A 52 -11.93 3.42 5.98
C ALA A 52 -12.26 1.94 5.98
N SER A 53 -13.46 1.62 5.56
CA SER A 53 -13.88 0.23 5.43
C SER A 53 -13.40 -0.31 4.10
N THR A 54 -12.67 -1.40 4.10
CA THR A 54 -12.20 -2.03 2.88
C THR A 54 -12.67 -3.48 2.85
N ALA A 55 -12.81 -4.02 1.63
CA ALA A 55 -13.25 -5.40 1.50
C ALA A 55 -12.18 -6.40 1.90
N GLY A 56 -10.91 -6.03 1.78
CA GLY A 56 -9.83 -6.97 2.07
C GLY A 56 -9.77 -8.09 1.06
N LYS A 57 -9.14 -9.19 1.43
CA LYS A 57 -9.05 -10.34 0.55
C LYS A 57 -10.34 -11.12 0.55
N PRO A 58 -10.64 -11.85 -0.52
CA PRO A 58 -11.86 -12.64 -0.59
C PRO A 58 -11.92 -13.65 0.54
N LYS A 59 -13.10 -13.80 1.13
CA LYS A 59 -13.32 -14.76 2.18
C LYS A 59 -14.54 -15.60 1.83
N ALA A 60 -14.52 -16.83 2.31
CA ALA A 60 -15.68 -17.70 2.14
C ALA A 60 -16.84 -17.09 2.93
N GLY A 61 -17.99 -17.05 2.34
CA GLY A 61 -19.16 -16.51 3.01
C GLY A 61 -19.26 -15.00 3.06
N GLU A 62 -18.36 -14.28 2.38
CA GLU A 62 -18.46 -12.84 2.42
C GLU A 62 -19.70 -12.36 1.68
N SER A 63 -20.22 -11.22 2.07
CA SER A 63 -21.45 -10.72 1.49
C SER A 63 -21.24 -10.21 0.07
N ARG A 64 -22.32 -10.15 -0.67
CA ARG A 64 -22.30 -9.63 -2.01
C ARG A 64 -21.83 -8.19 -2.02
N ARG A 65 -22.19 -7.43 -0.98
CA ARG A 65 -21.81 -6.05 -0.84
C ARG A 65 -20.29 -5.91 -0.81
N MET A 66 -19.61 -6.78 -0.07
CA MET A 66 -18.16 -6.73 0.03
C MET A 66 -17.50 -7.09 -1.30
N LYS A 67 -18.07 -8.05 -2.02
CA LYS A 67 -17.56 -8.42 -3.33
C LYS A 67 -17.67 -7.26 -4.30
N MET A 68 -18.82 -6.59 -4.29
CA MET A 68 -19.06 -5.46 -5.18
C MET A 68 -18.15 -4.29 -4.83
N LYS A 69 -17.90 -4.07 -3.56
CA LYS A 69 -17.04 -3.01 -3.10
C LYS A 69 -15.61 -3.22 -3.62
N ARG A 70 -15.12 -4.44 -3.53
CA ARG A 70 -13.78 -4.77 -4.04
C ARG A 70 -13.70 -4.57 -5.54
N LYS A 71 -14.71 -5.03 -6.25
CA LYS A 71 -14.77 -4.92 -7.69
C LYS A 71 -14.79 -3.46 -8.12
N SER A 72 -15.58 -2.66 -7.43
CA SER A 72 -15.71 -1.24 -7.72
C SER A 72 -14.39 -0.50 -7.50
N PHE A 73 -13.69 -0.82 -6.42
CA PHE A 73 -12.40 -0.21 -6.16
C PHE A 73 -11.41 -0.52 -7.28
N LYS A 74 -11.32 -1.79 -7.66
CA LYS A 74 -10.38 -2.20 -8.69
C LYS A 74 -10.70 -1.57 -10.04
N ALA A 75 -11.97 -1.46 -10.36
CA ALA A 75 -12.40 -0.86 -11.62
C ALA A 75 -12.08 0.63 -11.67
N ARG A 76 -12.34 1.36 -10.58
CA ARG A 76 -12.09 2.79 -10.55
C ARG A 76 -10.60 3.12 -10.58
N HIS A 77 -9.78 2.26 -10.03
CA HIS A 77 -8.34 2.52 -9.93
C HIS A 77 -7.49 1.69 -10.89
N ALA A 78 -8.13 1.04 -11.85
CA ALA A 78 -7.42 0.14 -12.76
C ALA A 78 -6.20 0.77 -13.43
N LYS A 79 -6.32 1.98 -13.90
CA LYS A 79 -5.22 2.65 -14.53
C LYS A 79 -4.05 2.85 -13.58
N ASN A 80 -4.33 3.29 -12.37
CA ASN A 80 -3.30 3.54 -11.39
C ASN A 80 -2.69 2.24 -10.87
N ILE A 81 -3.50 1.20 -10.72
CA ILE A 81 -3.00 -0.11 -10.31
C ILE A 81 -2.03 -0.65 -11.36
N ALA A 82 -2.35 -0.46 -12.63
CA ALA A 82 -1.52 -0.92 -13.73
C ALA A 82 -0.15 -0.21 -13.80
N ARG A 83 -0.02 0.94 -13.15
CA ARG A 83 1.26 1.62 -13.11
C ARG A 83 2.29 0.87 -12.28
N GLY A 84 1.87 -0.05 -11.45
CA GLY A 84 2.75 -0.88 -10.66
C GLY A 84 3.20 -0.24 -9.36
N PRO A 85 4.34 -0.68 -8.81
CA PRO A 85 4.73 -0.32 -7.43
C PRO A 85 5.00 1.16 -7.17
N MET A 86 5.03 1.99 -8.18
CA MET A 86 5.20 3.43 -7.95
C MET A 86 3.87 4.16 -7.75
N SER A 87 2.77 3.44 -7.70
CA SER A 87 1.44 3.99 -7.51
C SER A 87 0.85 3.60 -6.18
N ALA A 88 0.26 4.56 -5.47
CA ALA A 88 -0.41 4.28 -4.21
C ALA A 88 -1.58 3.32 -4.40
N ALA A 89 -2.29 3.41 -5.53
CA ALA A 89 -3.40 2.51 -5.81
C ALA A 89 -2.95 1.06 -5.94
N TYR A 90 -1.77 0.84 -6.52
CA TYR A 90 -1.21 -0.51 -6.62
C TYR A 90 -1.06 -1.13 -5.22
N TRP A 91 -0.46 -0.37 -4.30
CA TRP A 91 -0.23 -0.87 -2.96
C TRP A 91 -1.52 -1.04 -2.16
N ALA A 92 -2.46 -0.11 -2.33
CA ALA A 92 -3.75 -0.23 -1.66
C ALA A 92 -4.49 -1.48 -2.14
N ASN A 93 -4.45 -1.75 -3.44
CA ASN A 93 -5.07 -2.94 -4.00
C ASN A 93 -4.41 -4.22 -3.47
N LYS A 94 -3.10 -4.23 -3.40
CA LYS A 94 -2.37 -5.41 -2.97
C LYS A 94 -2.55 -5.71 -1.48
N VAL A 95 -2.56 -4.69 -0.66
CA VAL A 95 -2.58 -4.86 0.79
C VAL A 95 -3.97 -4.83 1.39
N LYS A 96 -4.83 -3.96 0.92
CA LYS A 96 -6.13 -3.75 1.55
C LYS A 96 -7.31 -4.30 0.75
N TRP A 97 -7.14 -4.57 -0.49
CA TRP A 97 -8.19 -5.07 -1.37
C TRP A 97 -7.76 -6.35 -2.07
#